data_5b030186f49dd64a4d500f0ac9f483f6
#
_entry.id   5b030186f49dd64a4d500f0ac9f483f6
#
_cell.length_a   1.000
_cell.length_b   1.000
_cell.length_c   1.000
_cell.angle_alpha   90.00
_cell.angle_beta   90.00
_cell.angle_gamma   90.00
#
_symmetry.space_group_name_H-M   'P 1'
#
loop_
_entity.id
_entity.type
_entity.pdbx_description
1 polymer ?
#
loop_
_entity_poly.entity_id
_entity_poly.type
_entity_poly.pdbx_seq_one_letter_code
_entity_poly.pdbx_strand_id
1 'polypeptide(L)'
;MALYILLQTRWGASQVSSWVTVNTDYELSFDKMNHRFSSPSHIILENVTFGRDGKPATLVAKKVDIGLSSRQITDPLHMDTITLFDGTLNLSPQTAPLPFQADRLQLNNMAFNSPNTEWDLSAQKVTGGVSPWQPEAGNVLGNNAQIQMSAGSLTLNGVPATNVLIEGQLNGREVVLKTIGADMARGSLTGSALRNADGSWIIDTMRLNEIRLQSDKTLMAFFAPLASIPSLQIGRLDVTDARLQGPDWAVTDLDLSLRNLTLSKGDWQSQEGRLSMNASEFIYGSLHLFDPILNAEFSPQGMALRQFTSRWEGGMVRTSGNWLRGGKALVLDDVAIAGLEYTLPQNWKTLWMEPLPEWLNSVTLQKFGLSRNLVIDIDPAFPWQITSLDGYGANLQLVKDRQWGVWGGSATLNGAAATFNRVDVRRPSLALNANAATVNITDLSAFTEKGILEATATVSQLPQRQTTVSLNGRGVPLNVLQQWGWPAL
;
A
#
# COMPACT_ATOMS: atom_id res chain seq x y z
N MET A 1 65.88 3.29 -5.67
CA MET A 1 65.26 4.01 -6.79
C MET A 1 64.93 3.11 -7.98
N ALA A 2 65.78 2.23 -8.46
CA ALA A 2 65.48 1.31 -9.57
C ALA A 2 64.35 0.36 -9.29
N LEU A 3 64.29 -0.25 -8.10
CA LEU A 3 63.19 -1.13 -7.69
C LEU A 3 61.85 -0.38 -7.64
N TYR A 4 61.83 0.86 -7.20
CA TYR A 4 60.66 1.72 -7.16
C TYR A 4 60.14 1.99 -8.57
N ILE A 5 61.01 2.29 -9.54
CA ILE A 5 60.62 2.51 -10.93
C ILE A 5 60.10 1.21 -11.58
N LEU A 6 60.76 0.08 -11.31
CA LEU A 6 60.36 -1.23 -11.82
C LEU A 6 58.95 -1.66 -11.31
N LEU A 7 58.63 -1.38 -10.05
CA LEU A 7 57.31 -1.68 -9.47
C LEU A 7 56.18 -0.89 -10.12
N GLN A 8 56.48 0.27 -10.70
CA GLN A 8 55.53 1.10 -11.42
C GLN A 8 55.31 0.70 -12.89
N THR A 9 56.01 -0.33 -13.35
CA THR A 9 55.87 -0.85 -14.70
C THR A 9 54.86 -1.99 -14.78
N ARG A 10 54.49 -2.38 -16.01
CA ARG A 10 53.65 -3.58 -16.25
C ARG A 10 54.28 -4.85 -15.69
N TRP A 11 55.60 -4.93 -15.66
CA TRP A 11 56.29 -6.07 -15.05
C TRP A 11 56.02 -6.14 -13.54
N GLY A 12 56.12 -5.00 -12.83
CA GLY A 12 55.81 -4.91 -11.41
C GLY A 12 54.34 -5.28 -11.13
N ALA A 13 53.43 -4.81 -11.96
CA ALA A 13 52.02 -5.18 -11.90
C ALA A 13 51.82 -6.69 -12.03
N SER A 14 52.49 -7.33 -12.99
CA SER A 14 52.47 -8.78 -13.18
C SER A 14 52.97 -9.54 -11.95
N GLN A 15 54.03 -9.06 -11.30
CA GLN A 15 54.58 -9.72 -10.10
C GLN A 15 53.62 -9.65 -8.91
N VAL A 16 53.00 -8.49 -8.69
CA VAL A 16 51.98 -8.33 -7.61
C VAL A 16 50.76 -9.17 -7.89
N SER A 17 50.30 -9.19 -9.14
CA SER A 17 49.17 -10.03 -9.56
C SER A 17 49.44 -11.51 -9.32
N SER A 18 50.65 -12.00 -9.70
CA SER A 18 51.03 -13.38 -9.47
C SER A 18 51.12 -13.72 -7.98
N TRP A 19 51.61 -12.80 -7.17
CA TRP A 19 51.67 -13.00 -5.72
C TRP A 19 50.28 -13.14 -5.11
N VAL A 20 49.30 -12.30 -5.49
CA VAL A 20 47.91 -12.37 -5.04
C VAL A 20 47.27 -13.70 -5.44
N THR A 21 47.44 -14.10 -6.70
CA THR A 21 46.86 -15.35 -7.21
C THR A 21 47.41 -16.58 -6.48
N VAL A 22 48.71 -16.60 -6.15
CA VAL A 22 49.35 -17.73 -5.45
C VAL A 22 48.97 -17.77 -3.96
N ASN A 23 48.85 -16.61 -3.32
CA ASN A 23 48.66 -16.52 -1.84
C ASN A 23 47.23 -16.27 -1.40
N THR A 24 46.29 -16.08 -2.31
CA THR A 24 44.86 -15.89 -2.01
C THR A 24 43.98 -16.65 -3.00
N ASP A 25 42.74 -16.81 -2.68
CA ASP A 25 41.72 -17.41 -3.58
C ASP A 25 41.25 -16.42 -4.66
N TYR A 26 41.91 -15.25 -4.77
CA TYR A 26 41.51 -14.17 -5.68
C TYR A 26 42.56 -13.95 -6.77
N GLU A 27 42.09 -13.43 -7.89
CA GLU A 27 42.95 -12.94 -8.99
C GLU A 27 42.91 -11.42 -9.03
N LEU A 28 44.04 -10.81 -9.06
CA LEU A 28 44.21 -9.38 -9.24
C LEU A 28 44.94 -9.12 -10.56
N SER A 29 44.38 -8.26 -11.38
CA SER A 29 44.99 -7.78 -12.61
C SER A 29 44.92 -6.25 -12.67
N PHE A 30 45.99 -5.62 -13.03
CA PHE A 30 46.04 -4.17 -13.26
C PHE A 30 47.16 -3.82 -14.21
N ASP A 31 47.08 -2.67 -14.90
CA ASP A 31 48.05 -2.28 -15.94
C ASP A 31 49.35 -1.77 -15.34
N LYS A 32 49.26 -0.86 -14.39
CA LYS A 32 50.44 -0.28 -13.73
C LYS A 32 50.11 0.27 -12.36
N MET A 33 51.11 0.41 -11.53
CA MET A 33 51.09 1.00 -10.22
C MET A 33 51.79 2.35 -10.26
N ASN A 34 51.12 3.40 -9.82
CA ASN A 34 51.68 4.74 -9.71
C ASN A 34 51.86 5.15 -8.26
N HIS A 35 52.94 5.85 -7.98
CA HIS A 35 53.21 6.46 -6.70
C HIS A 35 53.74 7.87 -6.92
N ARG A 36 53.17 8.84 -6.24
CA ARG A 36 53.58 10.25 -6.33
C ARG A 36 54.28 10.67 -5.07
N PHE A 37 55.41 11.38 -5.24
CA PHE A 37 56.13 11.94 -4.08
C PHE A 37 55.34 13.03 -3.34
N SER A 38 54.40 13.68 -4.03
CA SER A 38 53.48 14.63 -3.40
C SER A 38 52.46 13.99 -2.47
N SER A 39 52.21 12.68 -2.63
CA SER A 39 51.30 11.89 -1.78
C SER A 39 51.98 10.55 -1.46
N PRO A 40 53.05 10.56 -0.62
CA PRO A 40 53.88 9.37 -0.43
C PRO A 40 53.17 8.19 0.25
N SER A 41 52.04 8.44 0.91
CA SER A 41 51.24 7.41 1.56
C SER A 41 50.18 6.78 0.65
N HIS A 42 50.09 7.18 -0.62
CA HIS A 42 49.11 6.67 -1.55
C HIS A 42 49.75 5.87 -2.69
N ILE A 43 49.10 4.73 -2.99
CA ILE A 43 49.44 3.91 -4.16
C ILE A 43 48.21 3.91 -5.08
N ILE A 44 48.45 4.16 -6.36
CA ILE A 44 47.38 4.21 -7.35
C ILE A 44 47.56 3.04 -8.33
N LEU A 45 46.53 2.19 -8.45
CA LEU A 45 46.46 1.11 -9.41
C LEU A 45 45.55 1.53 -10.56
N GLU A 46 45.96 1.26 -11.81
CA GLU A 46 45.19 1.61 -13.00
C GLU A 46 44.64 0.36 -13.68
N ASN A 47 43.37 0.45 -14.16
CA ASN A 47 42.63 -0.61 -14.85
C ASN A 47 42.62 -1.93 -14.06
N VAL A 48 42.06 -1.86 -12.87
CA VAL A 48 42.02 -2.96 -11.90
C VAL A 48 40.88 -3.91 -12.21
N THR A 49 41.16 -5.21 -12.22
CA THR A 49 40.20 -6.27 -12.20
C THR A 49 40.52 -7.21 -11.03
N PHE A 50 39.55 -7.46 -10.19
CA PHE A 50 39.70 -8.29 -8.98
C PHE A 50 38.51 -9.25 -8.86
N GLY A 51 38.80 -10.51 -8.61
CA GLY A 51 37.76 -11.51 -8.48
C GLY A 51 38.31 -12.89 -8.24
N ARG A 52 37.43 -13.91 -8.26
CA ARG A 52 37.80 -15.33 -8.19
C ARG A 52 38.00 -15.93 -9.57
N ASP A 53 38.88 -16.89 -9.64
CA ASP A 53 39.09 -17.67 -10.85
C ASP A 53 37.82 -18.34 -11.35
N GLY A 54 37.54 -18.21 -12.65
CA GLY A 54 36.38 -18.80 -13.29
C GLY A 54 35.02 -18.16 -12.95
N LYS A 55 34.98 -17.06 -12.19
CA LYS A 55 33.76 -16.31 -11.85
C LYS A 55 33.85 -14.87 -12.39
N PRO A 56 32.66 -14.21 -12.60
CA PRO A 56 32.65 -12.80 -12.94
C PRO A 56 33.45 -11.97 -11.92
N ALA A 57 34.15 -10.95 -12.40
CA ALA A 57 34.96 -10.09 -11.54
C ALA A 57 34.12 -9.42 -10.47
N THR A 58 34.58 -9.49 -9.21
CA THR A 58 33.92 -8.80 -8.09
C THR A 58 34.09 -7.29 -8.21
N LEU A 59 35.26 -6.85 -8.63
CA LEU A 59 35.61 -5.43 -8.80
C LEU A 59 36.24 -5.22 -10.16
N VAL A 60 35.76 -4.23 -10.87
CA VAL A 60 36.43 -3.64 -12.05
C VAL A 60 36.46 -2.14 -11.81
N ALA A 61 37.62 -1.52 -11.84
CA ALA A 61 37.75 -0.09 -11.66
C ALA A 61 38.86 0.48 -12.55
N LYS A 62 38.65 1.66 -13.12
CA LYS A 62 39.68 2.34 -13.89
C LYS A 62 40.87 2.76 -13.03
N LYS A 63 40.59 3.08 -11.76
CA LYS A 63 41.59 3.53 -10.83
C LYS A 63 41.20 3.09 -9.40
N VAL A 64 42.18 2.60 -8.67
CA VAL A 64 42.07 2.32 -7.23
C VAL A 64 43.19 3.10 -6.53
N ASP A 65 42.80 3.94 -5.58
CA ASP A 65 43.73 4.70 -4.74
C ASP A 65 43.74 4.08 -3.34
N ILE A 66 44.93 3.59 -2.93
CA ILE A 66 45.12 2.94 -1.64
C ILE A 66 45.96 3.85 -0.75
N GLY A 67 45.38 4.30 0.35
CA GLY A 67 46.07 5.07 1.39
C GLY A 67 46.68 4.15 2.41
N LEU A 68 47.98 4.34 2.68
CA LEU A 68 48.79 3.54 3.57
C LEU A 68 49.36 4.38 4.71
N SER A 69 49.67 3.72 5.83
CA SER A 69 50.37 4.31 6.97
C SER A 69 51.38 3.31 7.54
N SER A 70 51.95 3.60 8.70
CA SER A 70 52.83 2.65 9.40
C SER A 70 52.08 1.38 9.88
N ARG A 71 50.75 1.39 9.88
CA ARG A 71 49.94 0.25 10.28
C ARG A 71 50.19 -1.01 9.45
N GLN A 72 50.48 -0.84 8.15
CA GLN A 72 50.71 -1.97 7.25
C GLN A 72 51.94 -2.79 7.60
N ILE A 73 52.85 -2.24 8.45
CA ILE A 73 53.99 -2.99 8.95
C ILE A 73 53.53 -4.12 9.89
N THR A 74 52.54 -3.85 10.71
CA THR A 74 51.99 -4.81 11.69
C THR A 74 50.73 -5.50 11.19
N ASP A 75 49.94 -4.86 10.34
CA ASP A 75 48.71 -5.38 9.76
C ASP A 75 48.65 -5.05 8.26
N PRO A 76 49.26 -5.88 7.41
CA PRO A 76 49.47 -5.56 6.00
C PRO A 76 48.21 -5.41 5.17
N LEU A 77 47.11 -6.06 5.59
CA LEU A 77 45.85 -6.10 4.84
C LEU A 77 44.82 -5.08 5.35
N HIS A 78 45.19 -4.28 6.36
CA HIS A 78 44.36 -3.20 6.88
C HIS A 78 44.88 -1.87 6.34
N MET A 79 44.19 -1.35 5.32
CA MET A 79 44.54 -0.08 4.68
C MET A 79 43.93 1.09 5.47
N ASP A 80 44.47 2.28 5.32
CA ASP A 80 43.85 3.48 5.91
C ASP A 80 42.64 3.89 5.06
N THR A 81 42.84 3.98 3.73
CA THR A 81 41.76 4.31 2.81
C THR A 81 41.86 3.48 1.54
N ILE A 82 40.72 3.16 0.96
CA ILE A 82 40.59 2.60 -0.38
C ILE A 82 39.56 3.42 -1.12
N THR A 83 39.94 4.01 -2.25
CA THR A 83 39.05 4.77 -3.11
C THR A 83 38.94 4.08 -4.48
N LEU A 84 37.72 3.76 -4.90
CA LEU A 84 37.43 3.13 -6.18
C LEU A 84 36.85 4.16 -7.14
N PHE A 85 37.36 4.21 -8.34
CA PHE A 85 36.94 5.17 -9.37
C PHE A 85 36.47 4.46 -10.64
N ASP A 86 35.34 4.88 -11.16
CA ASP A 86 34.87 4.59 -12.52
C ASP A 86 34.84 3.10 -12.85
N GLY A 87 34.07 2.33 -12.17
CA GLY A 87 34.00 0.90 -12.39
C GLY A 87 32.73 0.26 -11.89
N THR A 88 32.79 -1.03 -11.63
CA THR A 88 31.66 -1.84 -11.18
C THR A 88 32.07 -2.70 -10.00
N LEU A 89 31.23 -2.75 -8.98
CA LEU A 89 31.33 -3.65 -7.85
C LEU A 89 30.16 -4.64 -7.92
N ASN A 90 30.49 -5.92 -8.16
CA ASN A 90 29.52 -7.01 -8.25
C ASN A 90 29.52 -7.81 -6.96
N LEU A 91 28.39 -7.85 -6.27
CA LEU A 91 28.20 -8.56 -5.03
C LEU A 91 27.24 -9.72 -5.25
N SER A 92 27.62 -10.88 -4.75
CA SER A 92 26.80 -12.08 -4.78
C SER A 92 26.72 -12.64 -3.36
N PRO A 93 25.62 -13.30 -2.98
CA PRO A 93 25.53 -13.96 -1.68
C PRO A 93 26.63 -14.99 -1.43
N GLN A 94 27.24 -15.49 -2.51
CA GLN A 94 28.30 -16.49 -2.48
C GLN A 94 29.71 -15.86 -2.58
N THR A 95 29.83 -14.52 -2.55
CA THR A 95 31.12 -13.85 -2.55
C THR A 95 31.89 -14.23 -1.29
N ALA A 96 33.10 -14.80 -1.47
CA ALA A 96 33.96 -15.09 -0.35
C ALA A 96 34.36 -13.81 0.39
N PRO A 97 34.72 -13.91 1.70
CA PRO A 97 35.18 -12.73 2.43
C PRO A 97 36.40 -12.13 1.73
N LEU A 98 36.36 -10.82 1.49
CA LEU A 98 37.48 -10.09 0.96
C LEU A 98 38.61 -10.05 2.01
N PRO A 99 39.86 -10.26 1.63
CA PRO A 99 40.95 -10.29 2.60
C PRO A 99 41.39 -8.90 3.08
N PHE A 100 40.78 -7.83 2.55
CA PHE A 100 41.20 -6.45 2.85
C PHE A 100 40.22 -5.78 3.80
N GLN A 101 40.75 -4.87 4.60
CA GLN A 101 40.00 -3.94 5.42
C GLN A 101 40.53 -2.53 5.19
N ALA A 102 39.72 -1.54 5.49
CA ALA A 102 40.13 -0.15 5.48
C ALA A 102 39.41 0.63 6.58
N ASP A 103 40.04 1.69 7.09
CA ASP A 103 39.32 2.59 7.99
C ASP A 103 38.24 3.35 7.24
N ARG A 104 38.41 3.52 5.92
CA ARG A 104 37.42 4.15 5.04
C ARG A 104 37.51 3.57 3.63
N LEU A 105 36.36 3.11 3.13
CA LEU A 105 36.14 2.84 1.72
C LEU A 105 35.43 4.04 1.10
N GLN A 106 35.92 4.53 0.00
CA GLN A 106 35.29 5.60 -0.75
C GLN A 106 35.01 5.15 -2.19
N LEU A 107 33.79 5.42 -2.65
CA LEU A 107 33.35 5.15 -4.01
C LEU A 107 33.22 6.46 -4.76
N ASN A 108 33.63 6.46 -6.02
CA ASN A 108 33.52 7.60 -6.90
C ASN A 108 33.06 7.11 -8.28
N ASN A 109 31.85 7.47 -8.66
CA ASN A 109 31.24 7.07 -9.93
C ASN A 109 31.31 5.56 -10.19
N MET A 110 30.89 4.77 -9.20
CA MET A 110 30.88 3.31 -9.28
C MET A 110 29.49 2.80 -9.62
N ALA A 111 29.40 1.73 -10.40
CA ALA A 111 28.21 0.93 -10.51
C ALA A 111 28.24 -0.19 -9.47
N PHE A 112 27.06 -0.54 -8.95
CA PHE A 112 26.91 -1.51 -7.89
C PHE A 112 25.81 -2.51 -8.29
N ASN A 113 26.12 -3.81 -8.27
CA ASN A 113 25.16 -4.87 -8.53
C ASN A 113 25.18 -5.85 -7.38
N SER A 114 24.05 -6.06 -6.75
CA SER A 114 23.85 -7.04 -5.68
C SER A 114 22.59 -7.85 -5.94
N PRO A 115 22.65 -8.85 -6.83
CA PRO A 115 21.54 -9.77 -7.00
C PRO A 115 21.44 -10.67 -5.77
N ASN A 116 20.45 -10.43 -4.94
CA ASN A 116 20.15 -11.24 -3.77
C ASN A 116 18.69 -11.70 -3.88
N THR A 117 18.37 -12.86 -3.32
CA THR A 117 17.00 -13.39 -3.28
C THR A 117 16.05 -12.50 -2.48
N GLU A 118 16.56 -11.79 -1.48
CA GLU A 118 15.77 -10.87 -0.64
C GLU A 118 15.72 -9.45 -1.25
N TRP A 119 16.88 -8.95 -1.74
CA TRP A 119 17.02 -7.60 -2.26
C TRP A 119 17.80 -7.62 -3.58
N ASP A 120 17.08 -7.40 -4.67
CA ASP A 120 17.73 -7.24 -5.98
C ASP A 120 18.03 -5.75 -6.18
N LEU A 121 19.30 -5.39 -5.98
CA LEU A 121 19.76 -4.02 -5.99
C LEU A 121 20.76 -3.80 -7.12
N SER A 122 20.50 -2.81 -7.96
CA SER A 122 21.49 -2.25 -8.88
C SER A 122 21.53 -0.73 -8.77
N ALA A 123 22.71 -0.15 -8.80
CA ALA A 123 22.89 1.28 -8.70
C ALA A 123 24.00 1.74 -9.66
N GLN A 124 23.91 2.96 -10.14
CA GLN A 124 24.88 3.58 -11.02
C GLN A 124 25.25 4.98 -10.53
N LYS A 125 26.46 5.40 -10.88
CA LYS A 125 27.03 6.69 -10.45
C LYS A 125 27.00 6.82 -8.93
N VAL A 126 27.42 5.76 -8.25
CA VAL A 126 27.49 5.72 -6.79
C VAL A 126 28.71 6.45 -6.32
N THR A 127 28.52 7.42 -5.45
CA THR A 127 29.60 8.19 -4.81
C THR A 127 29.32 8.25 -3.32
N GLY A 128 30.33 7.97 -2.51
CA GLY A 128 30.16 8.02 -1.05
C GLY A 128 31.21 7.24 -0.30
N GLY A 129 30.97 7.02 0.98
CA GLY A 129 31.91 6.38 1.88
C GLY A 129 31.28 5.41 2.86
N VAL A 130 32.09 4.42 3.23
CA VAL A 130 31.82 3.43 4.28
C VAL A 130 32.97 3.48 5.28
N SER A 131 32.69 3.66 6.56
CA SER A 131 33.69 3.82 7.60
C SER A 131 33.23 3.22 8.93
N PRO A 132 33.99 2.30 9.57
CA PRO A 132 35.10 1.53 9.01
C PRO A 132 34.61 0.52 7.97
N TRP A 133 35.46 0.14 7.02
CA TRP A 133 35.17 -0.90 6.06
C TRP A 133 35.81 -2.22 6.45
N GLN A 134 34.98 -3.16 6.89
CA GLN A 134 35.38 -4.48 7.33
C GLN A 134 34.49 -5.53 6.65
N PRO A 135 34.79 -5.90 5.41
CA PRO A 135 33.97 -6.83 4.65
C PRO A 135 33.95 -8.22 5.30
N GLU A 136 32.79 -8.85 5.25
CA GLU A 136 32.57 -10.19 5.76
C GLU A 136 31.96 -11.10 4.69
N ALA A 137 31.93 -12.40 4.93
CA ALA A 137 31.33 -13.35 4.02
C ALA A 137 29.87 -13.02 3.74
N GLY A 138 29.53 -12.81 2.46
CA GLY A 138 28.18 -12.46 2.03
C GLY A 138 27.75 -11.02 2.35
N ASN A 139 28.61 -10.21 2.95
CA ASN A 139 28.35 -8.81 3.25
C ASN A 139 29.61 -7.95 3.00
N VAL A 140 29.70 -7.39 1.82
CA VAL A 140 30.87 -6.59 1.40
C VAL A 140 30.99 -5.27 2.15
N LEU A 141 29.89 -4.71 2.64
CA LEU A 141 29.93 -3.48 3.42
C LEU A 141 30.31 -3.71 4.88
N GLY A 142 30.28 -4.96 5.34
CA GLY A 142 30.54 -5.34 6.72
C GLY A 142 29.32 -5.23 7.63
N ASN A 143 29.53 -5.58 8.91
CA ASN A 143 28.44 -5.58 9.90
C ASN A 143 28.42 -4.33 10.78
N ASN A 144 29.49 -3.53 10.79
CA ASN A 144 29.56 -2.31 11.60
C ASN A 144 30.21 -1.21 10.76
N ALA A 145 29.40 -0.29 10.28
CA ALA A 145 29.89 0.79 9.46
C ALA A 145 28.93 1.98 9.47
N GLN A 146 29.48 3.17 9.33
CA GLN A 146 28.73 4.35 8.95
C GLN A 146 28.72 4.48 7.43
N ILE A 147 27.58 4.76 6.84
CA ILE A 147 27.39 4.84 5.40
C ILE A 147 26.86 6.22 5.04
N GLN A 148 27.49 6.83 4.05
CA GLN A 148 26.99 8.03 3.38
C GLN A 148 27.21 7.86 1.89
N MET A 149 26.12 7.69 1.14
CA MET A 149 26.17 7.40 -0.29
C MET A 149 25.15 8.21 -1.06
N SER A 150 25.51 8.58 -2.27
CA SER A 150 24.59 9.08 -3.29
C SER A 150 24.69 8.21 -4.53
N ALA A 151 23.59 8.07 -5.25
CA ALA A 151 23.54 7.35 -6.52
C ALA A 151 22.78 8.18 -7.55
N GLY A 152 23.27 8.20 -8.78
CA GLY A 152 22.54 8.84 -9.88
C GLY A 152 21.26 8.08 -10.22
N SER A 153 21.34 6.75 -10.19
CA SER A 153 20.19 5.86 -10.35
C SER A 153 20.33 4.63 -9.48
N LEU A 154 19.18 4.08 -9.07
CA LEU A 154 19.09 2.88 -8.26
C LEU A 154 17.82 2.13 -8.64
N THR A 155 17.91 0.81 -8.76
CA THR A 155 16.76 -0.07 -8.94
C THR A 155 16.75 -1.09 -7.82
N LEU A 156 15.69 -1.12 -7.03
CA LEU A 156 15.50 -2.05 -5.93
C LEU A 156 14.26 -2.89 -6.19
N ASN A 157 14.44 -4.20 -6.34
CA ASN A 157 13.36 -5.14 -6.67
C ASN A 157 12.49 -4.67 -7.86
N GLY A 158 13.14 -4.14 -8.90
CA GLY A 158 12.48 -3.64 -10.10
C GLY A 158 11.92 -2.22 -10.01
N VAL A 159 11.99 -1.57 -8.84
CA VAL A 159 11.51 -0.19 -8.66
C VAL A 159 12.67 0.79 -8.90
N PRO A 160 12.60 1.64 -9.93
CA PRO A 160 13.65 2.61 -10.23
C PRO A 160 13.53 3.87 -9.37
N ALA A 161 14.67 4.42 -9.02
CA ALA A 161 14.81 5.72 -8.36
C ALA A 161 16.04 6.46 -8.91
N THR A 162 16.03 7.78 -8.83
CA THR A 162 17.14 8.63 -9.24
C THR A 162 17.50 9.61 -8.13
N ASN A 163 18.68 10.23 -8.22
CA ASN A 163 19.16 11.21 -7.24
C ASN A 163 19.04 10.69 -5.80
N VAL A 164 19.46 9.44 -5.58
CA VAL A 164 19.34 8.77 -4.29
C VAL A 164 20.40 9.27 -3.34
N LEU A 165 20.00 9.60 -2.12
CA LEU A 165 20.89 9.93 -1.01
C LEU A 165 20.55 9.03 0.17
N ILE A 166 21.56 8.35 0.72
CA ILE A 166 21.43 7.50 1.89
C ILE A 166 22.50 7.85 2.90
N GLU A 167 22.11 8.11 4.12
CA GLU A 167 23.00 8.29 5.25
C GLU A 167 22.53 7.39 6.39
N GLY A 168 23.41 6.56 6.91
CA GLY A 168 22.99 5.59 7.91
C GLY A 168 24.14 4.85 8.55
N GLN A 169 23.77 3.78 9.27
CA GLN A 169 24.68 2.96 10.03
C GLN A 169 24.25 1.49 9.98
N LEU A 170 25.23 0.61 9.84
CA LEU A 170 25.06 -0.83 9.96
C LEU A 170 25.53 -1.26 11.36
N ASN A 171 24.68 -1.95 12.10
CA ASN A 171 24.97 -2.52 13.43
C ASN A 171 24.61 -4.00 13.42
N GLY A 172 25.54 -4.86 13.00
CA GLY A 172 25.20 -6.27 12.79
C GLY A 172 24.22 -6.45 11.66
N ARG A 173 23.07 -7.06 11.96
CA ARG A 173 21.95 -7.20 11.01
C ARG A 173 20.98 -6.01 11.04
N GLU A 174 21.17 -5.11 11.98
CA GLU A 174 20.37 -3.90 12.09
C GLU A 174 20.87 -2.85 11.11
N VAL A 175 19.94 -2.21 10.38
CA VAL A 175 20.23 -1.14 9.43
C VAL A 175 19.51 0.12 9.87
N VAL A 176 20.27 1.15 10.25
CA VAL A 176 19.71 2.46 10.63
C VAL A 176 19.88 3.40 9.45
N LEU A 177 18.79 3.85 8.87
CA LEU A 177 18.78 4.83 7.79
C LEU A 177 18.33 6.17 8.36
N LYS A 178 19.31 7.04 8.68
CA LYS A 178 19.04 8.35 9.29
C LYS A 178 18.42 9.31 8.30
N THR A 179 18.85 9.23 7.05
CA THR A 179 18.36 10.06 5.95
C THR A 179 18.23 9.21 4.71
N ILE A 180 17.07 9.23 4.10
CA ILE A 180 16.79 8.67 2.79
C ILE A 180 16.19 9.78 1.95
N GLY A 181 16.70 9.97 0.75
CA GLY A 181 16.11 10.86 -0.24
C GLY A 181 16.24 10.24 -1.61
N ALA A 182 15.20 10.32 -2.41
CA ALA A 182 15.20 9.81 -3.78
C ALA A 182 14.09 10.47 -4.61
N ASP A 183 14.32 10.53 -5.91
CA ASP A 183 13.27 10.81 -6.89
C ASP A 183 12.79 9.48 -7.44
N MET A 184 11.49 9.23 -7.38
CA MET A 184 10.88 8.01 -7.88
C MET A 184 9.47 8.27 -8.39
N ALA A 185 9.04 7.52 -9.39
CA ALA A 185 7.69 7.60 -9.93
C ALA A 185 7.26 9.06 -10.21
N ARG A 186 8.15 9.88 -10.77
CA ARG A 186 7.99 11.31 -11.09
C ARG A 186 7.83 12.24 -9.88
N GLY A 187 7.98 11.73 -8.70
CA GLY A 187 7.90 12.48 -7.46
C GLY A 187 9.16 12.28 -6.62
N SER A 188 9.02 12.51 -5.32
CA SER A 188 10.12 12.40 -4.39
C SER A 188 9.75 11.61 -3.14
N LEU A 189 10.74 10.96 -2.55
CA LEU A 189 10.65 10.26 -1.28
C LEU A 189 11.72 10.80 -0.35
N THR A 190 11.36 11.12 0.88
CA THR A 190 12.30 11.46 1.95
C THR A 190 11.88 10.77 3.24
N GLY A 191 12.84 10.43 4.08
CA GLY A 191 12.49 9.82 5.36
C GLY A 191 13.65 9.25 6.13
N SER A 192 13.31 8.57 7.20
CA SER A 192 14.22 7.82 8.06
C SER A 192 13.58 6.51 8.48
N ALA A 193 14.37 5.47 8.58
CA ALA A 193 13.89 4.13 8.89
C ALA A 193 14.94 3.30 9.62
N LEU A 194 14.49 2.29 10.33
CA LEU A 194 15.34 1.30 10.98
C LEU A 194 14.82 -0.08 10.61
N ARG A 195 15.72 -0.96 10.16
CA ARG A 195 15.42 -2.37 9.98
C ARG A 195 16.10 -3.17 11.07
N ASN A 196 15.32 -3.92 11.83
CA ASN A 196 15.82 -4.80 12.86
C ASN A 196 16.37 -6.11 12.29
N ALA A 197 17.16 -6.83 13.09
CA ALA A 197 17.76 -8.09 12.69
C ALA A 197 16.74 -9.18 12.29
N ASP A 198 15.53 -9.14 12.84
CA ASP A 198 14.44 -10.07 12.54
C ASP A 198 13.65 -9.72 11.24
N GLY A 199 14.03 -8.66 10.55
CA GLY A 199 13.34 -8.18 9.36
C GLY A 199 12.20 -7.20 9.62
N SER A 200 11.96 -6.84 10.87
CA SER A 200 10.98 -5.80 11.23
C SER A 200 11.49 -4.41 10.86
N TRP A 201 10.55 -3.52 10.51
CA TRP A 201 10.85 -2.15 10.14
C TRP A 201 10.21 -1.15 11.09
N ILE A 202 10.95 -0.10 11.42
CA ILE A 202 10.46 1.08 12.10
C ILE A 202 10.71 2.28 11.19
N ILE A 203 9.64 2.88 10.70
CA ILE A 203 9.69 4.10 9.90
C ILE A 203 9.38 5.26 10.83
N ASP A 204 10.39 6.05 11.19
CA ASP A 204 10.21 7.19 12.06
C ASP A 204 9.42 8.28 11.36
N THR A 205 9.91 8.73 10.20
CA THR A 205 9.19 9.63 9.31
C THR A 205 9.40 9.25 7.85
N MET A 206 8.36 9.40 7.04
CA MET A 206 8.46 9.24 5.60
C MET A 206 7.52 10.23 4.91
N ARG A 207 8.00 10.85 3.84
CA ARG A 207 7.24 11.76 2.99
C ARG A 207 7.35 11.34 1.54
N LEU A 208 6.21 11.22 0.89
CA LEU A 208 6.06 10.95 -0.53
C LEU A 208 5.35 12.14 -1.17
N ASN A 209 5.99 12.80 -2.14
CA ASN A 209 5.44 13.96 -2.80
C ASN A 209 5.29 13.71 -4.31
N GLU A 210 4.13 14.00 -4.84
CA GLU A 210 3.84 13.97 -6.28
C GLU A 210 4.15 12.63 -6.95
N ILE A 211 3.97 11.53 -6.24
CA ILE A 211 4.19 10.19 -6.77
C ILE A 211 3.14 9.87 -7.85
N ARG A 212 3.62 9.41 -9.01
CA ARG A 212 2.78 9.00 -10.14
C ARG A 212 3.13 7.56 -10.48
N LEU A 213 2.36 6.61 -9.96
CA LEU A 213 2.65 5.19 -10.08
C LEU A 213 1.56 4.46 -10.84
N GLN A 214 1.98 3.70 -11.86
CA GLN A 214 1.14 2.73 -12.54
C GLN A 214 1.56 1.32 -12.17
N SER A 215 0.60 0.46 -11.86
CA SER A 215 0.82 -0.93 -11.51
C SER A 215 -0.04 -1.84 -12.38
N ASP A 216 0.47 -3.01 -12.71
CA ASP A 216 -0.30 -4.08 -13.35
C ASP A 216 -1.04 -4.98 -12.34
N LYS A 217 -0.88 -4.69 -11.04
CA LYS A 217 -1.46 -5.47 -9.95
C LYS A 217 -2.81 -4.92 -9.50
N THR A 218 -3.68 -5.81 -9.02
CA THR A 218 -4.90 -5.43 -8.33
C THR A 218 -4.56 -4.68 -7.03
N LEU A 219 -5.51 -3.96 -6.46
CA LEU A 219 -5.30 -3.20 -5.23
C LEU A 219 -4.82 -4.08 -4.08
N MET A 220 -5.42 -5.25 -3.90
CA MET A 220 -5.02 -6.20 -2.86
C MET A 220 -3.61 -6.75 -3.11
N ALA A 221 -3.28 -7.10 -4.34
CA ALA A 221 -1.96 -7.59 -4.71
C ALA A 221 -0.88 -6.51 -4.58
N PHE A 222 -1.23 -5.26 -4.82
CA PHE A 222 -0.32 -4.12 -4.66
C PHE A 222 0.13 -3.95 -3.21
N PHE A 223 -0.76 -4.13 -2.25
CA PHE A 223 -0.45 -4.03 -0.83
C PHE A 223 -0.07 -5.35 -0.15
N ALA A 224 -0.14 -6.48 -0.87
CA ALA A 224 0.19 -7.79 -0.32
C ALA A 224 1.60 -7.90 0.29
N PRO A 225 2.66 -7.24 -0.23
CA PRO A 225 3.98 -7.30 0.37
C PRO A 225 4.05 -6.82 1.83
N LEU A 226 3.13 -5.94 2.25
CA LEU A 226 3.07 -5.49 3.64
C LEU A 226 2.77 -6.64 4.63
N ALA A 227 2.04 -7.66 4.19
CA ALA A 227 1.73 -8.82 5.01
C ALA A 227 2.92 -9.75 5.26
N SER A 228 3.97 -9.65 4.44
CA SER A 228 5.20 -10.44 4.59
C SER A 228 6.18 -9.85 5.61
N ILE A 229 6.00 -8.60 6.02
CA ILE A 229 6.83 -7.94 7.00
C ILE A 229 6.38 -8.38 8.40
N PRO A 230 7.28 -8.95 9.24
CA PRO A 230 6.90 -9.44 10.56
C PRO A 230 6.29 -8.37 11.46
N SER A 231 6.89 -7.17 11.44
CA SER A 231 6.37 -5.99 12.13
C SER A 231 6.78 -4.72 11.37
N LEU A 232 5.84 -3.81 11.21
CA LEU A 232 6.07 -2.51 10.60
C LEU A 232 5.47 -1.45 11.52
N GLN A 233 6.32 -0.59 12.08
CA GLN A 233 5.91 0.56 12.86
C GLN A 233 6.11 1.83 12.04
N ILE A 234 5.07 2.61 11.88
CA ILE A 234 5.11 3.90 11.18
C ILE A 234 4.80 4.99 12.19
N GLY A 235 5.79 5.78 12.57
CA GLY A 235 5.58 6.95 13.41
C GLY A 235 4.84 8.03 12.66
N ARG A 236 5.32 8.34 11.46
CA ARG A 236 4.73 9.37 10.60
C ARG A 236 4.92 9.03 9.12
N LEU A 237 3.84 9.02 8.38
CA LEU A 237 3.85 8.96 6.92
C LEU A 237 2.98 10.07 6.37
N ASP A 238 3.53 10.92 5.52
CA ASP A 238 2.81 11.96 4.79
C ASP A 238 2.94 11.70 3.29
N VAL A 239 1.81 11.61 2.62
CA VAL A 239 1.71 11.51 1.15
C VAL A 239 1.00 12.76 0.66
N THR A 240 1.59 13.45 -0.30
CA THR A 240 1.05 14.67 -0.88
C THR A 240 0.92 14.52 -2.40
N ASP A 241 -0.26 14.78 -2.91
CA ASP A 241 -0.56 14.81 -4.34
C ASP A 241 -0.08 13.56 -5.09
N ALA A 242 -0.45 12.39 -4.59
CA ALA A 242 -0.13 11.13 -5.24
C ALA A 242 -1.21 10.70 -6.22
N ARG A 243 -0.79 10.05 -7.29
CA ARG A 243 -1.66 9.37 -8.23
C ARG A 243 -1.20 7.92 -8.38
N LEU A 244 -2.07 7.00 -7.98
CA LEU A 244 -1.83 5.56 -8.08
C LEU A 244 -2.88 4.94 -8.99
N GLN A 245 -2.46 4.07 -9.88
CA GLN A 245 -3.36 3.43 -10.84
C GLN A 245 -3.00 1.96 -11.03
N GLY A 246 -4.00 1.11 -10.98
CA GLY A 246 -3.93 -0.31 -11.32
C GLY A 246 -4.93 -0.66 -12.42
N PRO A 247 -5.13 -1.95 -12.73
CA PRO A 247 -6.04 -2.40 -13.79
C PRO A 247 -7.50 -2.02 -13.57
N ASP A 248 -7.96 -2.07 -12.31
CA ASP A 248 -9.35 -1.86 -11.93
C ASP A 248 -9.51 -0.88 -10.76
N TRP A 249 -8.46 -0.16 -10.42
CA TRP A 249 -8.47 0.79 -9.32
C TRP A 249 -7.61 2.01 -9.64
N ALA A 250 -7.97 3.16 -9.08
CA ALA A 250 -7.19 4.39 -9.20
C ALA A 250 -7.47 5.33 -8.04
N VAL A 251 -6.46 6.09 -7.63
CA VAL A 251 -6.56 7.18 -6.67
C VAL A 251 -5.87 8.40 -7.28
N THR A 252 -6.55 9.53 -7.30
CA THR A 252 -6.04 10.77 -7.89
C THR A 252 -6.00 11.88 -6.84
N ASP A 253 -4.93 12.67 -6.86
CA ASP A 253 -4.69 13.79 -5.93
C ASP A 253 -4.81 13.34 -4.46
N LEU A 254 -4.14 12.22 -4.14
CA LEU A 254 -4.18 11.65 -2.81
C LEU A 254 -3.28 12.43 -1.86
N ASP A 255 -3.87 12.96 -0.80
CA ASP A 255 -3.19 13.42 0.40
C ASP A 255 -3.51 12.47 1.54
N LEU A 256 -2.47 11.96 2.20
CA LEU A 256 -2.61 10.97 3.27
C LEU A 256 -1.66 11.31 4.41
N SER A 257 -2.13 11.16 5.63
CA SER A 257 -1.36 11.33 6.84
C SER A 257 -1.60 10.15 7.77
N LEU A 258 -0.55 9.40 8.06
CA LEU A 258 -0.57 8.32 9.04
C LEU A 258 0.27 8.69 10.25
N ARG A 259 -0.22 8.34 11.44
CA ARG A 259 0.48 8.52 12.72
C ARG A 259 0.35 7.27 13.57
N ASN A 260 1.46 6.81 14.12
CA ASN A 260 1.50 5.73 15.12
C ASN A 260 0.82 4.44 14.65
N LEU A 261 1.01 4.07 13.39
CA LEU A 261 0.48 2.82 12.86
C LEU A 261 1.49 1.70 13.11
N THR A 262 1.06 0.64 13.77
CA THR A 262 1.83 -0.59 13.95
C THR A 262 1.11 -1.73 13.28
N LEU A 263 1.80 -2.41 12.35
CA LEU A 263 1.30 -3.58 11.64
C LEU A 263 2.11 -4.80 12.05
N SER A 264 1.43 -5.91 12.28
CA SER A 264 2.05 -7.23 12.43
C SER A 264 1.47 -8.15 11.36
N LYS A 265 2.32 -8.57 10.41
CA LYS A 265 1.92 -9.38 9.24
C LYS A 265 0.72 -8.77 8.49
N GLY A 266 0.73 -7.45 8.33
CA GLY A 266 -0.33 -6.71 7.65
C GLY A 266 -1.55 -6.34 8.49
N ASP A 267 -1.66 -6.80 9.72
CA ASP A 267 -2.74 -6.47 10.64
C ASP A 267 -2.29 -5.44 11.68
N TRP A 268 -3.15 -4.45 12.00
CA TRP A 268 -2.76 -3.40 12.92
C TRP A 268 -2.79 -3.87 14.38
N GLN A 269 -1.78 -3.40 15.12
CA GLN A 269 -1.61 -3.61 16.56
C GLN A 269 -1.48 -2.28 17.30
N SER A 270 -1.85 -1.18 16.64
CA SER A 270 -1.69 0.17 17.17
C SER A 270 -2.55 0.41 18.40
N GLN A 271 -2.01 1.11 19.41
CA GLN A 271 -2.79 1.58 20.56
C GLN A 271 -3.54 2.86 20.21
N GLU A 272 -2.90 3.77 19.48
CA GLU A 272 -3.44 5.09 19.11
C GLU A 272 -2.98 5.47 17.71
N GLY A 273 -3.32 4.64 16.72
CA GLY A 273 -3.04 4.96 15.33
C GLY A 273 -4.04 5.94 14.75
N ARG A 274 -3.58 6.82 13.85
CA ARG A 274 -4.45 7.80 13.17
C ARG A 274 -4.20 7.80 11.68
N LEU A 275 -5.28 7.87 10.93
CA LEU A 275 -5.28 8.03 9.48
C LEU A 275 -6.16 9.22 9.11
N SER A 276 -5.61 10.11 8.30
CA SER A 276 -6.36 11.17 7.65
C SER A 276 -6.04 11.15 6.17
N MET A 277 -7.05 11.07 5.31
CA MET A 277 -6.81 11.09 3.89
C MET A 277 -7.94 11.78 3.13
N ASN A 278 -7.57 12.37 2.01
CA ASN A 278 -8.50 12.88 1.01
C ASN A 278 -7.92 12.66 -0.39
N ALA A 279 -8.80 12.63 -1.36
CA ALA A 279 -8.44 12.51 -2.76
C ALA A 279 -9.47 13.27 -3.60
N SER A 280 -9.15 13.54 -4.86
CA SER A 280 -10.14 14.08 -5.79
C SER A 280 -11.03 12.97 -6.36
N GLU A 281 -10.49 11.76 -6.51
CA GLU A 281 -11.18 10.65 -7.15
C GLU A 281 -10.63 9.32 -6.65
N PHE A 282 -11.52 8.38 -6.38
CA PHE A 282 -11.19 7.00 -6.06
C PHE A 282 -12.07 6.06 -6.88
N ILE A 283 -11.43 5.14 -7.60
CA ILE A 283 -12.09 4.12 -8.40
C ILE A 283 -11.67 2.74 -7.90
N TYR A 284 -12.63 1.88 -7.65
CA TYR A 284 -12.40 0.47 -7.36
C TYR A 284 -13.49 -0.37 -8.02
N GLY A 285 -13.15 -1.01 -9.14
CA GLY A 285 -14.14 -1.70 -9.95
C GLY A 285 -15.23 -0.75 -10.44
N SER A 286 -16.47 -1.04 -10.11
CA SER A 286 -17.63 -0.19 -10.43
C SER A 286 -17.86 0.95 -9.43
N LEU A 287 -17.18 0.93 -8.29
CA LEU A 287 -17.27 2.01 -7.29
C LEU A 287 -16.46 3.21 -7.74
N HIS A 288 -17.11 4.37 -7.84
CA HIS A 288 -16.48 5.62 -8.25
C HIS A 288 -16.86 6.72 -7.26
N LEU A 289 -15.89 7.14 -6.45
CA LEU A 289 -16.05 8.19 -5.44
C LEU A 289 -15.33 9.45 -5.89
N PHE A 290 -15.98 10.61 -5.69
CA PHE A 290 -15.39 11.92 -5.92
C PHE A 290 -15.22 12.64 -4.58
N ASP A 291 -14.08 13.30 -4.44
CA ASP A 291 -13.72 14.06 -3.24
C ASP A 291 -13.91 13.27 -1.91
N PRO A 292 -13.46 11.99 -1.85
CA PRO A 292 -13.56 11.24 -0.62
C PRO A 292 -12.67 11.87 0.47
N ILE A 293 -13.20 11.93 1.68
CA ILE A 293 -12.49 12.35 2.89
C ILE A 293 -12.67 11.27 3.93
N LEU A 294 -11.59 10.79 4.50
CA LEU A 294 -11.57 9.73 5.50
C LEU A 294 -10.70 10.12 6.69
N ASN A 295 -11.25 10.06 7.89
CA ASN A 295 -10.52 10.19 9.15
C ASN A 295 -10.83 8.96 10.01
N ALA A 296 -9.80 8.25 10.41
CA ALA A 296 -9.94 7.04 11.20
C ALA A 296 -8.90 6.98 12.32
N GLU A 297 -9.24 6.27 13.38
CA GLU A 297 -8.34 5.95 14.49
C GLU A 297 -8.30 4.45 14.68
N PHE A 298 -7.09 3.93 14.94
CA PHE A 298 -6.87 2.50 15.12
C PHE A 298 -6.53 2.20 16.56
N SER A 299 -7.11 1.14 17.09
CA SER A 299 -6.80 0.61 18.41
C SER A 299 -6.81 -0.93 18.35
N PRO A 300 -6.35 -1.64 19.40
CA PRO A 300 -6.45 -3.09 19.43
C PRO A 300 -7.88 -3.62 19.33
N GLN A 301 -8.87 -2.83 19.76
CA GLN A 301 -10.29 -3.18 19.73
C GLN A 301 -10.92 -3.02 18.34
N GLY A 302 -10.31 -2.26 17.46
CA GLY A 302 -10.83 -2.05 16.12
C GLY A 302 -10.44 -0.71 15.50
N MET A 303 -11.36 -0.15 14.72
CA MET A 303 -11.18 1.11 14.02
C MET A 303 -12.36 2.05 14.34
N ALA A 304 -12.05 3.26 14.74
CA ALA A 304 -13.04 4.34 14.85
C ALA A 304 -13.02 5.16 13.56
N LEU A 305 -14.10 5.10 12.79
CA LEU A 305 -14.31 5.93 11.62
C LEU A 305 -14.90 7.26 12.10
N ARG A 306 -14.07 8.28 12.24
CA ARG A 306 -14.49 9.61 12.73
C ARG A 306 -15.26 10.39 11.70
N GLN A 307 -14.87 10.23 10.44
CA GLN A 307 -15.50 10.91 9.32
C GLN A 307 -15.25 10.11 8.04
N PHE A 308 -16.30 9.90 7.28
CA PHE A 308 -16.24 9.55 5.88
C PHE A 308 -17.25 10.41 5.14
N THR A 309 -16.80 11.17 4.15
CA THR A 309 -17.65 11.93 3.24
C THR A 309 -17.17 11.73 1.83
N SER A 310 -18.09 11.61 0.90
CA SER A 310 -17.77 11.50 -0.52
C SER A 310 -18.96 11.91 -1.38
N ARG A 311 -18.70 12.41 -2.56
CA ARG A 311 -19.69 12.45 -3.63
C ARG A 311 -19.73 11.08 -4.30
N TRP A 312 -20.91 10.58 -4.52
CA TRP A 312 -21.16 9.28 -5.13
C TRP A 312 -22.46 9.32 -5.93
N GLU A 313 -22.43 8.84 -7.19
CA GLU A 313 -23.61 8.76 -8.06
C GLU A 313 -24.45 10.06 -8.09
N GLY A 314 -23.78 11.19 -8.25
CA GLY A 314 -24.42 12.51 -8.30
C GLY A 314 -24.84 13.10 -6.97
N GLY A 315 -24.75 12.35 -5.89
CA GLY A 315 -25.14 12.78 -4.54
C GLY A 315 -23.99 12.83 -3.56
N MET A 316 -24.34 12.90 -2.29
CA MET A 316 -23.40 12.97 -1.16
C MET A 316 -23.66 11.83 -0.19
N VAL A 317 -22.58 11.24 0.30
CA VAL A 317 -22.59 10.24 1.38
C VAL A 317 -21.77 10.76 2.54
N ARG A 318 -22.29 10.65 3.76
CA ARG A 318 -21.58 10.99 4.98
C ARG A 318 -21.87 9.93 6.03
N THR A 319 -20.84 9.44 6.70
CA THR A 319 -20.97 8.47 7.78
C THR A 319 -19.85 8.56 8.79
N SER A 320 -20.11 8.06 9.97
CA SER A 320 -19.16 7.81 11.04
C SER A 320 -19.56 6.56 11.82
N GLY A 321 -18.62 5.98 12.54
CA GLY A 321 -18.91 4.78 13.32
C GLY A 321 -17.67 4.03 13.74
N ASN A 322 -17.84 2.74 14.03
CA ASN A 322 -16.77 1.88 14.51
C ASN A 322 -16.85 0.51 13.84
N TRP A 323 -15.67 -0.03 13.52
CA TRP A 323 -15.53 -1.45 13.26
C TRP A 323 -14.89 -2.11 14.49
N LEU A 324 -15.57 -3.11 15.05
CA LEU A 324 -15.16 -3.81 16.26
C LEU A 324 -14.54 -5.15 15.90
N ARG A 325 -13.28 -5.35 16.28
CA ARG A 325 -12.52 -6.56 15.94
C ARG A 325 -13.13 -7.83 16.54
N GLY A 326 -13.57 -7.76 17.80
CA GLY A 326 -14.08 -8.92 18.52
C GLY A 326 -15.26 -9.61 17.86
N GLY A 327 -16.21 -8.85 17.34
CA GLY A 327 -17.40 -9.38 16.64
C GLY A 327 -17.34 -9.20 15.13
N LYS A 328 -16.28 -8.60 14.61
CA LYS A 328 -16.19 -8.19 13.18
C LYS A 328 -17.41 -7.40 12.76
N ALA A 329 -17.84 -6.50 13.63
CA ALA A 329 -19.08 -5.74 13.54
C ALA A 329 -18.79 -4.29 13.14
N LEU A 330 -19.42 -3.83 12.07
CA LEU A 330 -19.43 -2.44 11.68
C LEU A 330 -20.70 -1.79 12.24
N VAL A 331 -20.51 -0.85 13.16
CA VAL A 331 -21.60 -0.08 13.76
C VAL A 331 -21.43 1.37 13.33
N LEU A 332 -22.31 1.81 12.43
CA LEU A 332 -22.30 3.20 11.94
C LEU A 332 -23.24 4.03 12.80
N ASP A 333 -22.70 5.05 13.44
CA ASP A 333 -23.45 5.92 14.37
C ASP A 333 -24.45 6.79 13.62
N ASP A 334 -24.04 7.26 12.42
CA ASP A 334 -24.84 8.12 11.56
C ASP A 334 -24.48 7.85 10.10
N VAL A 335 -25.51 7.72 9.25
CA VAL A 335 -25.38 7.62 7.81
C VAL A 335 -26.33 8.62 7.18
N ALA A 336 -25.81 9.51 6.36
CA ALA A 336 -26.60 10.48 5.60
C ALA A 336 -26.28 10.35 4.11
N ILE A 337 -27.31 10.15 3.32
CA ILE A 337 -27.22 10.00 1.86
C ILE A 337 -28.21 10.96 1.23
N ALA A 338 -27.74 11.84 0.36
CA ALA A 338 -28.57 12.86 -0.25
C ALA A 338 -28.28 13.02 -1.74
N GLY A 339 -29.33 13.17 -2.54
CA GLY A 339 -29.24 13.54 -3.94
C GLY A 339 -28.67 12.49 -4.88
N LEU A 340 -28.69 11.21 -4.50
CA LEU A 340 -28.23 10.14 -5.38
C LEU A 340 -29.07 10.02 -6.64
N GLU A 341 -28.43 9.68 -7.73
CA GLU A 341 -29.03 9.17 -8.97
C GLU A 341 -28.43 7.79 -9.25
N TYR A 342 -28.99 6.78 -8.59
CA TYR A 342 -28.38 5.45 -8.54
C TYR A 342 -29.19 4.45 -9.35
N THR A 343 -28.54 3.85 -10.34
CA THR A 343 -29.09 2.71 -11.08
C THR A 343 -28.50 1.43 -10.50
N LEU A 344 -29.37 0.52 -10.02
CA LEU A 344 -28.94 -0.76 -9.47
C LEU A 344 -28.21 -1.59 -10.54
N PRO A 345 -27.16 -2.33 -10.18
CA PRO A 345 -26.54 -3.31 -11.08
C PRO A 345 -27.58 -4.35 -11.51
N GLN A 346 -27.46 -4.88 -12.73
CA GLN A 346 -28.38 -5.89 -13.24
C GLN A 346 -28.45 -7.15 -12.37
N ASN A 347 -27.35 -7.50 -11.73
CA ASN A 347 -27.22 -8.67 -10.85
C ASN A 347 -27.37 -8.34 -9.37
N TRP A 348 -28.01 -7.23 -9.01
CA TRP A 348 -28.09 -6.80 -7.60
C TRP A 348 -28.78 -7.84 -6.72
N LYS A 349 -29.75 -8.59 -7.23
CA LYS A 349 -30.43 -9.67 -6.48
C LYS A 349 -29.48 -10.80 -6.14
N THR A 350 -28.59 -11.17 -7.05
CA THR A 350 -27.54 -12.18 -6.83
C THR A 350 -26.53 -11.68 -5.81
N LEU A 351 -26.07 -10.42 -5.94
CA LEU A 351 -25.13 -9.81 -5.00
C LEU A 351 -25.71 -9.71 -3.59
N TRP A 352 -26.99 -9.45 -3.46
CA TRP A 352 -27.71 -9.42 -2.19
C TRP A 352 -27.70 -10.78 -1.46
N MET A 353 -27.67 -11.87 -2.21
CA MET A 353 -27.67 -13.24 -1.67
C MET A 353 -26.28 -13.77 -1.34
N GLU A 354 -25.21 -13.13 -1.82
CA GLU A 354 -23.84 -13.54 -1.58
C GLU A 354 -23.40 -13.16 -0.16
N PRO A 355 -22.64 -14.04 0.53
CA PRO A 355 -22.09 -13.70 1.84
C PRO A 355 -21.04 -12.59 1.73
N LEU A 356 -20.98 -11.72 2.73
CA LEU A 356 -19.95 -10.70 2.84
C LEU A 356 -18.59 -11.31 3.24
N PRO A 357 -17.49 -10.57 3.08
CA PRO A 357 -16.16 -11.04 3.50
C PRO A 357 -16.11 -11.42 4.98
N GLU A 358 -15.20 -12.30 5.36
CA GLU A 358 -15.07 -12.80 6.75
C GLU A 358 -14.80 -11.71 7.78
N TRP A 359 -14.18 -10.60 7.36
CA TRP A 359 -13.90 -9.48 8.26
C TRP A 359 -15.14 -8.63 8.56
N LEU A 360 -16.27 -8.88 7.91
CA LEU A 360 -17.50 -8.12 8.05
C LEU A 360 -18.67 -9.04 8.36
N ASN A 361 -18.84 -9.35 9.65
CA ASN A 361 -19.86 -10.28 10.12
C ASN A 361 -21.24 -9.62 10.28
N SER A 362 -21.27 -8.35 10.71
CA SER A 362 -22.51 -7.61 10.89
C SER A 362 -22.33 -6.13 10.55
N VAL A 363 -23.41 -5.51 10.11
CA VAL A 363 -23.51 -4.06 9.86
C VAL A 363 -24.80 -3.55 10.48
N THR A 364 -24.66 -2.55 11.34
CA THR A 364 -25.79 -1.87 11.99
C THR A 364 -25.68 -0.38 11.78
N LEU A 365 -26.75 0.24 11.32
CA LEU A 365 -26.91 1.69 11.23
C LEU A 365 -27.68 2.17 12.45
N GLN A 366 -27.03 2.82 13.40
CA GLN A 366 -27.73 3.33 14.59
C GLN A 366 -28.70 4.43 14.24
N LYS A 367 -28.32 5.27 13.29
CA LYS A 367 -29.15 6.32 12.74
C LYS A 367 -28.84 6.48 11.25
N PHE A 368 -29.87 6.58 10.43
CA PHE A 368 -29.68 6.94 9.03
C PHE A 368 -30.72 7.94 8.57
N GLY A 369 -30.33 8.73 7.57
CA GLY A 369 -31.21 9.66 6.88
C GLY A 369 -30.95 9.65 5.37
N LEU A 370 -32.01 9.57 4.60
CA LEU A 370 -32.00 9.68 3.15
C LEU A 370 -32.75 10.94 2.73
N SER A 371 -32.26 11.65 1.74
CA SER A 371 -32.88 12.88 1.24
C SER A 371 -32.75 13.01 -0.28
N ARG A 372 -33.88 13.12 -0.96
CA ARG A 372 -34.00 13.42 -2.38
C ARG A 372 -33.17 12.50 -3.29
N ASN A 373 -33.29 11.19 -3.09
CA ASN A 373 -32.58 10.21 -3.88
C ASN A 373 -33.43 9.67 -5.02
N LEU A 374 -32.81 9.39 -6.16
CA LEU A 374 -33.42 8.67 -7.27
C LEU A 374 -32.77 7.28 -7.33
N VAL A 375 -33.59 6.23 -7.26
CA VAL A 375 -33.14 4.84 -7.38
C VAL A 375 -33.88 4.18 -8.53
N ILE A 376 -33.13 3.50 -9.38
CA ILE A 376 -33.63 2.92 -10.63
C ILE A 376 -33.20 1.46 -10.74
N ASP A 377 -34.16 0.57 -11.05
CA ASP A 377 -33.91 -0.80 -11.51
C ASP A 377 -34.38 -0.95 -12.96
N ILE A 378 -33.47 -1.27 -13.84
CA ILE A 378 -33.73 -1.39 -15.27
C ILE A 378 -34.07 -2.80 -15.74
N ASP A 379 -34.31 -3.74 -14.83
CA ASP A 379 -34.70 -5.12 -15.19
C ASP A 379 -35.95 -5.11 -16.04
N PRO A 380 -35.91 -5.60 -17.30
CA PRO A 380 -37.08 -5.59 -18.18
C PRO A 380 -38.27 -6.39 -17.65
N ALA A 381 -38.02 -7.40 -16.82
CA ALA A 381 -39.08 -8.22 -16.22
C ALA A 381 -39.92 -7.44 -15.21
N PHE A 382 -39.29 -6.56 -14.45
CA PHE A 382 -39.97 -5.70 -13.47
C PHE A 382 -39.15 -4.42 -13.26
N PRO A 383 -39.18 -3.48 -14.22
CA PRO A 383 -38.49 -2.21 -14.05
C PRO A 383 -39.18 -1.36 -12.99
N TRP A 384 -38.39 -0.65 -12.18
CA TRP A 384 -38.94 0.29 -11.22
C TRP A 384 -38.01 1.46 -10.96
N GLN A 385 -38.58 2.57 -10.54
CA GLN A 385 -37.82 3.74 -10.07
C GLN A 385 -38.61 4.47 -8.99
N ILE A 386 -37.87 5.11 -8.09
CA ILE A 386 -38.42 5.95 -7.04
C ILE A 386 -37.70 7.29 -7.08
N THR A 387 -38.47 8.38 -7.16
CA THR A 387 -37.94 9.75 -7.21
C THR A 387 -38.13 10.44 -5.87
N SER A 388 -37.20 11.32 -5.53
CA SER A 388 -37.16 12.04 -4.26
C SER A 388 -37.35 11.10 -3.05
N LEU A 389 -36.57 10.02 -3.03
CA LEU A 389 -36.60 9.06 -1.93
C LEU A 389 -36.00 9.69 -0.69
N ASP A 390 -36.85 9.88 0.33
CA ASP A 390 -36.49 10.29 1.67
C ASP A 390 -36.65 9.12 2.63
N GLY A 391 -35.93 9.14 3.72
CA GLY A 391 -36.07 8.11 4.71
C GLY A 391 -35.28 8.40 5.97
N TYR A 392 -35.61 7.68 7.00
CA TYR A 392 -34.90 7.70 8.27
C TYR A 392 -35.11 6.38 9.00
N GLY A 393 -34.27 6.13 9.97
CA GLY A 393 -34.39 4.93 10.77
C GLY A 393 -33.40 4.87 11.91
N ALA A 394 -33.58 3.86 12.75
CA ALA A 394 -32.77 3.66 13.95
C ALA A 394 -32.45 2.17 14.14
N ASN A 395 -31.23 1.90 14.55
CA ASN A 395 -30.72 0.57 14.89
C ASN A 395 -30.99 -0.48 13.79
N LEU A 396 -30.90 -0.04 12.53
CA LEU A 396 -31.16 -0.88 11.37
C LEU A 396 -29.99 -1.82 11.14
N GLN A 397 -30.19 -3.12 11.39
CA GLN A 397 -29.19 -4.14 11.14
C GLN A 397 -29.39 -4.71 9.74
N LEU A 398 -28.43 -4.40 8.84
CA LEU A 398 -28.49 -4.80 7.43
C LEU A 398 -27.69 -6.07 7.12
N VAL A 399 -26.78 -6.46 8.00
CA VAL A 399 -25.97 -7.67 7.85
C VAL A 399 -25.91 -8.39 9.18
N LYS A 400 -26.17 -9.69 9.15
CA LYS A 400 -26.01 -10.60 10.28
C LYS A 400 -25.40 -11.92 9.77
N ASP A 401 -24.40 -12.42 10.47
CA ASP A 401 -23.68 -13.64 10.06
C ASP A 401 -23.26 -13.62 8.59
N ARG A 402 -22.75 -12.46 8.16
CA ARG A 402 -22.29 -12.19 6.78
C ARG A 402 -23.41 -12.20 5.72
N GLN A 403 -24.67 -12.21 6.12
CA GLN A 403 -25.81 -12.25 5.22
C GLN A 403 -26.54 -10.91 5.20
N TRP A 404 -26.80 -10.39 4.02
CA TRP A 404 -27.66 -9.23 3.82
C TRP A 404 -29.10 -9.53 4.25
N GLY A 405 -29.76 -8.55 4.80
CA GLY A 405 -31.15 -8.62 5.19
C GLY A 405 -31.56 -7.41 6.01
N VAL A 406 -32.73 -7.50 6.66
CA VAL A 406 -33.19 -6.55 7.67
C VAL A 406 -33.41 -7.35 8.94
N TRP A 407 -32.39 -7.35 9.80
CA TRP A 407 -32.29 -8.24 10.94
C TRP A 407 -32.74 -7.60 12.26
N GLY A 408 -32.88 -6.28 12.25
CA GLY A 408 -33.30 -5.53 13.44
C GLY A 408 -33.48 -4.06 13.12
N GLY A 409 -34.08 -3.33 14.05
CA GLY A 409 -34.29 -1.90 13.96
C GLY A 409 -35.55 -1.46 13.26
N SER A 410 -35.58 -0.21 12.85
CA SER A 410 -36.74 0.40 12.18
C SER A 410 -36.34 1.29 11.05
N ALA A 411 -37.19 1.41 10.04
CA ALA A 411 -36.98 2.28 8.90
C ALA A 411 -38.31 2.83 8.39
N THR A 412 -38.28 4.07 7.95
CA THR A 412 -39.40 4.72 7.25
C THR A 412 -38.84 5.32 5.95
N LEU A 413 -39.45 4.95 4.82
CA LEU A 413 -39.04 5.45 3.49
C LEU A 413 -40.25 6.09 2.82
N ASN A 414 -40.04 7.22 2.14
CA ASN A 414 -41.06 7.95 1.39
C ASN A 414 -40.47 8.42 0.05
N GLY A 415 -41.30 8.41 -0.97
CA GLY A 415 -40.98 8.98 -2.25
C GLY A 415 -41.96 10.05 -2.69
N ALA A 416 -41.57 10.91 -3.60
CA ALA A 416 -42.49 11.85 -4.25
C ALA A 416 -43.38 11.11 -5.26
N ALA A 417 -42.72 10.28 -6.09
CA ALA A 417 -43.39 9.47 -7.10
C ALA A 417 -42.55 8.20 -7.33
N ALA A 418 -43.21 7.17 -7.87
CA ALA A 418 -42.52 5.95 -8.28
C ALA A 418 -43.23 5.34 -9.49
N THR A 419 -42.49 4.49 -10.21
CA THR A 419 -43.03 3.65 -11.25
C THR A 419 -42.65 2.22 -10.94
N PHE A 420 -43.59 1.33 -10.78
CA PHE A 420 -43.37 -0.09 -10.51
C PHE A 420 -43.94 -0.90 -11.67
N ASN A 421 -43.10 -1.56 -12.42
CA ASN A 421 -43.47 -2.33 -13.61
C ASN A 421 -44.44 -1.56 -14.53
N ARG A 422 -44.03 -0.36 -14.94
CA ARG A 422 -44.77 0.53 -15.85
C ARG A 422 -46.07 1.14 -15.29
N VAL A 423 -46.30 1.00 -14.01
CA VAL A 423 -47.44 1.64 -13.33
C VAL A 423 -46.94 2.78 -12.47
N ASP A 424 -47.43 3.99 -12.74
CA ASP A 424 -47.08 5.19 -11.99
C ASP A 424 -47.90 5.27 -10.67
N VAL A 425 -47.19 5.56 -9.61
CA VAL A 425 -47.78 5.82 -8.30
C VAL A 425 -47.20 7.12 -7.71
N ARG A 426 -47.96 7.73 -6.82
CA ARG A 426 -47.60 8.94 -6.13
C ARG A 426 -47.43 8.67 -4.64
N ARG A 427 -46.50 9.36 -4.01
CA ARG A 427 -46.22 9.31 -2.57
C ARG A 427 -46.13 7.88 -2.04
N PRO A 428 -45.31 7.01 -2.62
CA PRO A 428 -45.06 5.70 -2.04
C PRO A 428 -44.48 5.85 -0.64
N SER A 429 -44.93 5.01 0.30
CA SER A 429 -44.49 5.03 1.69
C SER A 429 -44.25 3.60 2.18
N LEU A 430 -43.16 3.41 2.91
CA LEU A 430 -42.81 2.16 3.55
C LEU A 430 -42.38 2.44 4.99
N ALA A 431 -42.97 1.75 5.94
CA ALA A 431 -42.52 1.72 7.32
C ALA A 431 -42.35 0.27 7.76
N LEU A 432 -41.26 -0.03 8.39
CA LEU A 432 -40.96 -1.36 8.89
C LEU A 432 -40.23 -1.33 10.23
N ASN A 433 -40.37 -2.42 10.96
CA ASN A 433 -39.49 -2.76 12.07
C ASN A 433 -39.11 -4.24 11.96
N ALA A 434 -38.00 -4.60 12.56
CA ALA A 434 -37.49 -5.96 12.49
C ALA A 434 -36.95 -6.41 13.84
N ASN A 435 -37.00 -7.70 14.06
CA ASN A 435 -36.36 -8.39 15.17
C ASN A 435 -35.74 -9.71 14.66
N ALA A 436 -35.23 -10.52 15.56
CA ALA A 436 -34.58 -11.78 15.20
C ALA A 436 -35.50 -12.78 14.48
N ALA A 437 -36.81 -12.68 14.68
CA ALA A 437 -37.79 -13.62 14.14
C ALA A 437 -38.46 -13.13 12.84
N THR A 438 -38.80 -11.84 12.76
CA THR A 438 -39.59 -11.29 11.66
C THR A 438 -39.21 -9.88 11.28
N VAL A 439 -39.52 -9.55 10.04
CA VAL A 439 -39.61 -8.17 9.55
C VAL A 439 -41.09 -7.82 9.43
N ASN A 440 -41.54 -6.79 10.14
CA ASN A 440 -42.91 -6.33 10.11
C ASN A 440 -43.00 -5.06 9.27
N ILE A 441 -43.68 -5.12 8.15
CA ILE A 441 -44.00 -3.97 7.33
C ILE A 441 -45.35 -3.44 7.82
N THR A 442 -45.29 -2.34 8.55
CA THR A 442 -46.46 -1.74 9.22
C THR A 442 -47.23 -0.79 8.32
N ASP A 443 -46.57 -0.26 7.30
CA ASP A 443 -47.16 0.58 6.27
C ASP A 443 -46.47 0.32 4.94
N LEU A 444 -47.24 0.03 3.92
CA LEU A 444 -46.82 0.01 2.54
C LEU A 444 -47.96 0.61 1.74
N SER A 445 -47.86 1.84 1.32
CA SER A 445 -48.93 2.57 0.70
C SER A 445 -48.46 3.40 -0.50
N ALA A 446 -49.38 3.63 -1.44
CA ALA A 446 -49.13 4.52 -2.57
C ALA A 446 -50.49 4.96 -3.14
N PHE A 447 -50.49 6.12 -3.79
CA PHE A 447 -51.62 6.62 -4.56
C PHE A 447 -51.46 6.20 -6.02
N THR A 448 -52.48 5.55 -6.57
CA THR A 448 -52.59 5.33 -8.02
C THR A 448 -53.33 6.49 -8.68
N GLU A 449 -53.57 6.42 -9.98
CA GLU A 449 -54.23 7.53 -10.74
C GLU A 449 -55.59 7.88 -10.09
N LYS A 450 -56.36 6.90 -9.69
CA LYS A 450 -57.74 7.11 -9.22
C LYS A 450 -57.99 6.53 -7.80
N GLY A 451 -56.98 6.01 -7.14
CA GLY A 451 -57.20 5.35 -5.88
C GLY A 451 -56.00 5.28 -4.98
N ILE A 452 -56.12 4.56 -3.90
CA ILE A 452 -55.07 4.31 -2.90
C ILE A 452 -54.91 2.83 -2.68
N LEU A 453 -53.68 2.40 -2.54
CA LEU A 453 -53.29 1.05 -2.16
C LEU A 453 -52.59 1.09 -0.81
N GLU A 454 -53.05 0.24 0.11
CA GLU A 454 -52.43 0.10 1.43
C GLU A 454 -52.17 -1.37 1.71
N ALA A 455 -51.02 -1.68 2.29
CA ALA A 455 -50.70 -3.04 2.67
C ALA A 455 -49.92 -3.08 3.98
N THR A 456 -50.04 -4.20 4.66
CA THR A 456 -49.15 -4.61 5.74
C THR A 456 -48.59 -5.99 5.42
N ALA A 457 -47.40 -6.27 5.90
CA ALA A 457 -46.80 -7.58 5.68
C ALA A 457 -45.94 -8.02 6.86
N THR A 458 -45.80 -9.33 6.97
CA THR A 458 -44.88 -9.95 7.92
C THR A 458 -44.03 -10.95 7.14
N VAL A 459 -42.70 -10.79 7.26
CA VAL A 459 -41.73 -11.66 6.61
C VAL A 459 -40.89 -12.35 7.68
N SER A 460 -40.90 -13.70 7.69
CA SER A 460 -40.01 -14.43 8.59
C SER A 460 -38.56 -14.30 8.17
N GLN A 461 -37.63 -14.36 9.13
CA GLN A 461 -36.20 -14.36 8.84
C GLN A 461 -35.75 -15.66 8.18
N LEU A 462 -34.53 -15.70 7.67
CA LEU A 462 -33.96 -16.91 7.12
C LEU A 462 -34.07 -18.10 8.11
N PRO A 463 -34.19 -19.34 7.62
CA PRO A 463 -34.03 -19.76 6.21
C PRO A 463 -35.32 -19.68 5.37
N GLN A 464 -36.47 -19.54 5.96
CA GLN A 464 -37.74 -19.78 5.26
C GLN A 464 -38.29 -18.53 4.55
N ARG A 465 -38.14 -17.35 5.12
CA ARG A 465 -38.66 -16.06 4.60
C ARG A 465 -40.12 -16.14 4.14
N GLN A 466 -40.96 -16.78 4.93
CA GLN A 466 -42.39 -16.83 4.66
C GLN A 466 -42.99 -15.43 4.79
N THR A 467 -43.77 -15.03 3.80
CA THR A 467 -44.35 -13.71 3.71
C THR A 467 -45.86 -13.81 3.79
N THR A 468 -46.47 -13.05 4.71
CA THR A 468 -47.90 -12.87 4.81
C THR A 468 -48.22 -11.42 4.51
N VAL A 469 -49.09 -11.16 3.54
CA VAL A 469 -49.44 -9.82 3.08
C VAL A 469 -50.95 -9.60 3.26
N SER A 470 -51.29 -8.48 3.84
CA SER A 470 -52.68 -7.99 3.89
C SER A 470 -52.77 -6.73 3.03
N LEU A 471 -53.57 -6.79 1.98
CA LEU A 471 -53.69 -5.75 0.98
C LEU A 471 -55.11 -5.16 1.00
N ASN A 472 -55.22 -3.83 1.01
CA ASN A 472 -56.47 -3.08 0.89
C ASN A 472 -56.32 -2.03 -0.22
N GLY A 473 -57.19 -2.07 -1.19
CA GLY A 473 -57.20 -1.11 -2.29
C GLY A 473 -58.57 -0.47 -2.49
N ARG A 474 -58.54 0.81 -2.81
CA ARG A 474 -59.73 1.57 -3.17
C ARG A 474 -59.51 2.29 -4.48
N GLY A 475 -60.40 2.04 -5.46
CA GLY A 475 -60.30 2.68 -6.76
C GLY A 475 -59.10 2.24 -7.60
N VAL A 476 -58.54 1.07 -7.30
CA VAL A 476 -57.36 0.52 -8.01
C VAL A 476 -57.84 -0.51 -9.01
N PRO A 477 -57.52 -0.36 -10.32
CA PRO A 477 -57.87 -1.35 -11.33
C PRO A 477 -57.18 -2.71 -11.06
N LEU A 478 -57.85 -3.81 -11.31
CA LEU A 478 -57.30 -5.16 -11.14
C LEU A 478 -56.07 -5.42 -11.99
N ASN A 479 -55.98 -4.81 -13.18
CA ASN A 479 -54.83 -4.96 -14.06
C ASN A 479 -53.53 -4.43 -13.45
N VAL A 480 -53.58 -3.45 -12.55
CA VAL A 480 -52.42 -2.96 -11.81
C VAL A 480 -51.84 -4.06 -10.91
N LEU A 481 -52.72 -4.76 -10.19
CA LEU A 481 -52.29 -5.86 -9.32
C LEU A 481 -51.68 -7.01 -10.12
N GLN A 482 -52.31 -7.35 -11.27
CA GLN A 482 -51.76 -8.37 -12.17
C GLN A 482 -50.38 -8.00 -12.73
N GLN A 483 -50.19 -6.75 -13.05
CA GLN A 483 -48.92 -6.23 -13.55
C GLN A 483 -47.79 -6.29 -12.49
N TRP A 484 -48.17 -6.28 -11.22
CA TRP A 484 -47.24 -6.44 -10.10
C TRP A 484 -47.07 -7.90 -9.66
N GLY A 485 -47.57 -8.85 -10.42
CA GLY A 485 -47.43 -10.28 -10.17
C GLY A 485 -48.45 -10.90 -9.26
N TRP A 486 -49.54 -10.16 -8.95
CA TRP A 486 -50.65 -10.75 -8.19
C TRP A 486 -51.39 -11.79 -9.07
N PRO A 487 -51.71 -12.96 -8.53
CA PRO A 487 -52.45 -13.96 -9.32
C PRO A 487 -53.81 -13.44 -9.75
N ALA A 488 -54.28 -13.88 -10.92
CA ALA A 488 -55.62 -13.56 -11.41
C ALA A 488 -56.67 -14.12 -10.41
N LEU A 489 -57.57 -13.26 -10.00
CA LEU A 489 -58.71 -13.62 -9.13
C LEU A 489 -59.84 -14.19 -9.96
#